data_7547c29bd5819c9ad9f1581a9e8d0902
#
_entry.id   7547c29bd5819c9ad9f1581a9e8d0902
#
_cell.length_a   1.000
_cell.length_b   1.000
_cell.length_c   1.000
_cell.angle_alpha   90.00
_cell.angle_beta   90.00
_cell.angle_gamma   90.00
#
_symmetry.space_group_name_H-M   'P 1'
#
loop_
_entity.id
_entity.type
_entity.pdbx_description
1 polymer ?
#
loop_
_entity_poly.entity_id
_entity_poly.type
_entity_poly.pdbx_seq_one_letter_code
_entity_poly.pdbx_strand_id
1 'polypeptide(L)'
;VDVRIAVPTAMRGKAVSAAIGEVAKRYGYPVNTQFGGHGLGRTMHEDPHVPNAGKPRKGMLLQTGTTLALEPWFCATTDKIVFDADGWTLRSVDGSRGAHSEHTVAITDGDPIILTA
;
A
#
# COMPACT_ATOMS: atom_id res chain seq x y z
N VAL A 1 -15.15 -6.69 3.92
CA VAL A 1 -14.59 -5.60 4.72
C VAL A 1 -14.28 -4.48 3.76
N ASP A 2 -15.05 -3.40 3.87
CA ASP A 2 -14.93 -2.23 2.99
C ASP A 2 -13.75 -1.38 3.49
N VAL A 3 -12.57 -1.57 2.92
CA VAL A 3 -11.39 -0.75 3.23
C VAL A 3 -11.49 0.53 2.43
N ARG A 4 -12.19 1.53 2.97
CA ARG A 4 -12.20 2.87 2.41
C ARG A 4 -10.90 3.57 2.80
N ILE A 5 -9.97 3.64 1.87
CA ILE A 5 -8.78 4.47 2.01
C ILE A 5 -9.22 5.91 1.72
N ALA A 6 -9.64 6.63 2.75
CA ALA A 6 -9.77 8.08 2.64
C ALA A 6 -8.36 8.69 2.69
N VAL A 7 -7.85 9.13 1.56
CA VAL A 7 -6.60 9.91 1.47
C VAL A 7 -6.99 11.39 1.42
N PRO A 8 -6.92 12.13 2.52
CA PRO A 8 -7.19 13.58 2.49
C PRO A 8 -6.12 14.32 1.69
N THR A 9 -6.54 15.35 0.99
CA THR A 9 -5.81 16.17 0.01
C THR A 9 -4.51 16.83 0.51
N ALA A 10 -4.08 16.66 1.71
CA ALA A 10 -2.82 17.22 2.22
C ALA A 10 -1.92 16.14 2.84
N MET A 11 -2.13 14.89 2.50
CA MET A 11 -1.33 13.82 3.08
C MET A 11 0.02 13.69 2.40
N ARG A 12 1.06 13.58 3.22
CA ARG A 12 2.38 13.14 2.79
C ARG A 12 2.34 11.63 2.53
N GLY A 13 3.08 11.13 1.55
CA GLY A 13 3.08 9.70 1.17
C GLY A 13 3.22 8.72 2.35
N LYS A 14 3.98 9.07 3.38
CA LYS A 14 4.06 8.26 4.61
C LYS A 14 2.85 8.36 5.53
N ALA A 15 1.94 9.31 5.34
CA ALA A 15 0.66 9.29 6.02
C ALA A 15 -0.28 8.24 5.44
N VAL A 16 -0.21 7.98 4.13
CA VAL A 16 -0.87 6.85 3.47
C VAL A 16 -0.37 5.54 4.06
N SER A 17 0.95 5.35 4.10
CA SER A 17 1.59 4.16 4.69
C SER A 17 1.21 3.96 6.17
N ALA A 18 1.14 5.03 6.95
CA ALA A 18 0.70 4.96 8.34
C ALA A 18 -0.77 4.54 8.44
N ALA A 19 -1.64 5.06 7.59
CA ALA A 19 -3.06 4.68 7.56
C ALA A 19 -3.25 3.20 7.22
N ILE A 20 -2.51 2.67 6.25
CA ILE A 20 -2.52 1.23 5.92
C ILE A 20 -2.08 0.41 7.15
N GLY A 21 -0.97 0.77 7.78
CA GLY A 21 -0.46 0.09 8.97
C GLY A 21 -1.42 0.14 10.17
N GLU A 22 -2.12 1.26 10.36
CA GLU A 22 -3.13 1.39 11.42
C GLU A 22 -4.35 0.50 11.16
N VAL A 23 -4.77 0.33 9.91
CA VAL A 23 -5.84 -0.63 9.56
C VAL A 23 -5.39 -2.04 9.89
N ALA A 24 -4.20 -2.45 9.46
CA ALA A 24 -3.65 -3.77 9.79
C ALA A 24 -3.64 -4.02 11.31
N LYS A 25 -3.11 -3.06 12.06
CA LYS A 25 -3.04 -3.12 13.52
C LYS A 25 -4.42 -3.23 14.17
N ARG A 26 -5.39 -2.45 13.70
CA ARG A 26 -6.78 -2.46 14.23
C ARG A 26 -7.42 -3.85 14.13
N TYR A 27 -7.16 -4.55 13.02
CA TYR A 27 -7.73 -5.88 12.77
C TYR A 27 -6.79 -7.02 13.18
N GLY A 28 -5.62 -6.73 13.76
CA GLY A 28 -4.68 -7.73 14.27
C GLY A 28 -3.94 -8.50 13.17
N TYR A 29 -3.81 -7.92 11.98
CA TYR A 29 -3.10 -8.57 10.88
C TYR A 29 -1.65 -8.04 10.76
N PRO A 30 -0.66 -8.92 10.66
CA PRO A 30 0.65 -8.56 10.17
C PRO A 30 0.58 -7.95 8.77
N VAL A 31 1.31 -6.86 8.53
CA VAL A 31 1.38 -6.19 7.23
C VAL A 31 2.75 -6.43 6.61
N ASN A 32 2.76 -6.92 5.37
CA ASN A 32 4.02 -7.07 4.64
C ASN A 32 4.61 -5.70 4.30
N THR A 33 5.90 -5.52 4.59
CA THR A 33 6.68 -4.30 4.32
C THR A 33 7.82 -4.52 3.32
N GLN A 34 8.01 -5.75 2.83
CA GLN A 34 8.99 -6.05 1.78
C GLN A 34 8.53 -5.54 0.43
N PHE A 35 7.20 -5.57 0.21
CA PHE A 35 6.53 -4.99 -0.95
C PHE A 35 5.64 -3.83 -0.53
N GLY A 36 5.19 -3.07 -1.47
CA GLY A 36 4.34 -1.92 -1.24
C GLY A 36 3.93 -1.27 -2.55
N GLY A 37 3.11 -0.25 -2.43
CA GLY A 37 2.69 0.56 -3.55
C GLY A 37 3.82 1.41 -4.13
N HIS A 38 3.53 2.06 -5.23
CA HIS A 38 4.52 2.83 -5.99
C HIS A 38 3.85 3.94 -6.80
N GLY A 39 4.64 4.87 -7.29
CA GLY A 39 4.24 5.77 -8.35
C GLY A 39 4.01 5.00 -9.65
N LEU A 40 3.14 5.51 -10.49
CA LEU A 40 2.99 5.02 -11.86
C LEU A 40 2.67 6.17 -12.79
N GLY A 41 3.06 6.03 -14.06
CA GLY A 41 2.87 7.04 -15.07
C GLY A 41 3.14 6.48 -16.46
N ARG A 42 4.28 6.83 -17.04
CA ARG A 42 4.70 6.27 -18.33
C ARG A 42 5.13 4.82 -18.24
N THR A 43 5.62 4.42 -17.06
CA THR A 43 5.94 3.04 -16.74
C THR A 43 5.06 2.55 -15.59
N MET A 44 4.94 1.24 -15.45
CA MET A 44 4.12 0.63 -14.40
C MET A 44 4.67 0.94 -13.02
N HIS A 45 5.99 0.91 -12.85
CA HIS A 45 6.63 1.17 -11.56
C HIS A 45 7.52 2.41 -11.68
N GLU A 46 7.17 3.44 -10.93
CA GLU A 46 7.91 4.69 -10.81
C GLU A 46 8.03 5.10 -9.33
N ASP A 47 8.93 6.02 -9.03
CA ASP A 47 8.97 6.66 -7.71
C ASP A 47 7.66 7.47 -7.47
N PRO A 48 7.23 7.59 -6.21
CA PRO A 48 7.86 7.10 -4.98
C PRO A 48 7.45 5.69 -4.62
N HIS A 49 8.27 4.99 -3.85
CA HIS A 49 7.83 3.79 -3.14
C HIS A 49 6.87 4.16 -1.99
N VAL A 50 5.74 3.44 -1.88
CA VAL A 50 4.70 3.64 -0.88
C VAL A 50 4.61 2.41 0.03
N PRO A 51 5.38 2.37 1.14
CA PRO A 51 5.36 1.23 2.06
C PRO A 51 3.97 1.01 2.68
N ASN A 52 3.65 -0.22 3.04
CA ASN A 52 2.40 -0.58 3.73
C ASN A 52 2.39 -0.27 5.24
N ALA A 53 3.49 0.26 5.78
CA ALA A 53 3.59 0.79 7.13
C ALA A 53 4.49 2.01 7.17
N GLY A 54 4.23 2.93 8.08
CA GLY A 54 5.02 4.15 8.17
C GLY A 54 4.70 4.97 9.41
N LYS A 55 5.42 6.08 9.57
CA LYS A 55 5.16 7.05 10.66
C LYS A 55 4.32 8.20 10.11
N PRO A 56 3.29 8.67 10.86
CA PRO A 56 2.52 9.85 10.47
C PRO A 56 3.42 11.08 10.24
N ARG A 57 3.00 11.96 9.36
CA ARG A 57 3.65 13.26 9.08
C ARG A 57 5.09 13.20 8.56
N LYS A 58 5.61 12.02 8.21
CA LYS A 58 6.92 11.86 7.56
C LYS A 58 6.73 11.43 6.11
N GLY A 59 7.68 11.80 5.26
CA GLY A 59 7.71 11.39 3.87
C GLY A 59 7.50 12.53 2.88
N MET A 60 7.43 12.16 1.61
CA MET A 60 7.24 13.08 0.50
C MET A 60 5.83 13.70 0.56
N LEU A 61 5.71 14.96 0.22
CA LEU A 61 4.41 15.62 -0.01
C LEU A 61 3.84 15.08 -1.33
N LEU A 62 2.59 14.62 -1.30
CA LEU A 62 1.87 14.24 -2.50
C LEU A 62 1.41 15.48 -3.24
N GLN A 63 1.75 15.58 -4.51
CA GLN A 63 1.38 16.71 -5.36
C GLN A 63 0.19 16.32 -6.24
N THR A 64 -0.66 17.29 -6.54
CA THR A 64 -1.72 17.17 -7.54
C THR A 64 -1.14 16.68 -8.87
N GLY A 65 -1.80 15.71 -9.50
CA GLY A 65 -1.34 15.05 -10.72
C GLY A 65 -0.48 13.81 -10.49
N THR A 66 -0.05 13.54 -9.25
CA THR A 66 0.62 12.28 -8.93
C THR A 66 -0.37 11.12 -9.00
N THR A 67 0.03 10.01 -9.61
CA THR A 67 -0.69 8.74 -9.59
C THR A 67 0.09 7.70 -8.81
N LEU A 68 -0.61 6.97 -7.95
CA LEU A 68 -0.04 5.96 -7.05
C LEU A 68 -0.81 4.66 -7.14
N ALA A 69 -0.11 3.55 -7.23
CA ALA A 69 -0.64 2.24 -6.85
C ALA A 69 -0.54 2.09 -5.34
N LEU A 70 -1.65 1.83 -4.67
CA LEU A 70 -1.71 1.54 -3.24
C LEU A 70 -2.01 0.06 -3.07
N GLU A 71 -1.07 -0.67 -2.48
CA GLU A 71 -1.03 -2.13 -2.50
C GLU A 71 -0.92 -2.71 -1.08
N PRO A 72 -1.93 -2.55 -0.22
CA PRO A 72 -1.91 -3.19 1.09
C PRO A 72 -1.87 -4.70 0.95
N TRP A 73 -0.94 -5.32 1.67
CA TRP A 73 -0.80 -6.77 1.74
C TRP A 73 -0.80 -7.19 3.21
N PHE A 74 -1.89 -7.80 3.64
CA PHE A 74 -2.09 -8.29 4.99
C PHE A 74 -1.95 -9.80 5.05
N CYS A 75 -1.30 -10.29 6.08
CA CYS A 75 -1.06 -11.71 6.31
C CYS A 75 -1.80 -12.17 7.56
N ALA A 76 -2.09 -13.47 7.67
CA ALA A 76 -2.86 -13.98 8.80
C ALA A 76 -2.01 -14.05 10.08
N THR A 77 -0.76 -14.50 10.00
CA THR A 77 0.07 -14.81 11.17
C THR A 77 1.49 -14.27 11.11
N THR A 78 2.01 -13.97 9.94
CA THR A 78 3.38 -13.46 9.75
C THR A 78 3.44 -12.40 8.66
N ASP A 79 4.32 -11.41 8.81
CA ASP A 79 4.62 -10.40 7.79
C ASP A 79 5.68 -10.87 6.79
N LYS A 80 6.28 -12.05 7.00
CA LYS A 80 7.38 -12.57 6.20
C LYS A 80 6.87 -13.42 5.05
N ILE A 81 7.44 -13.19 3.88
CA ILE A 81 7.14 -13.93 2.65
C ILE A 81 8.40 -14.50 2.03
N VAL A 82 8.23 -15.55 1.25
CA VAL A 82 9.27 -16.21 0.46
C VAL A 82 8.78 -16.43 -0.96
N PHE A 83 9.73 -16.50 -1.88
CA PHE A 83 9.46 -16.97 -3.23
C PHE A 83 9.45 -18.49 -3.27
N ASP A 84 8.49 -19.06 -3.99
CA ASP A 84 8.48 -20.47 -4.33
C ASP A 84 9.60 -20.82 -5.33
N ALA A 85 9.77 -22.12 -5.54
CA ALA A 85 10.78 -22.65 -6.47
C ALA A 85 10.59 -22.21 -7.93
N ASP A 86 9.38 -21.75 -8.29
CA ASP A 86 9.10 -21.19 -9.62
C ASP A 86 9.67 -19.77 -9.82
N GLY A 87 10.21 -19.15 -8.73
CA GLY A 87 10.78 -17.81 -8.75
C GLY A 87 9.75 -16.68 -8.91
N TRP A 88 8.45 -17.01 -8.88
CA TRP A 88 7.36 -16.07 -9.11
C TRP A 88 6.33 -16.06 -7.97
N THR A 89 5.85 -17.24 -7.56
CA THR A 89 4.82 -17.36 -6.53
C THR A 89 5.35 -16.94 -5.17
N LEU A 90 4.60 -16.07 -4.50
CA LEU A 90 4.91 -15.60 -3.16
C LEU A 90 4.02 -16.32 -2.14
N ARG A 91 4.64 -16.73 -1.03
CA ARG A 91 3.94 -17.38 0.10
C ARG A 91 4.38 -16.79 1.42
N SER A 92 3.50 -16.82 2.41
CA SER A 92 3.90 -16.61 3.80
C SER A 92 4.88 -17.73 4.22
N VAL A 93 5.92 -17.38 4.99
CA VAL A 93 6.96 -18.35 5.41
C VAL A 93 6.41 -19.52 6.22
N ASP A 94 5.28 -19.33 6.89
CA ASP A 94 4.59 -20.34 7.72
C ASP A 94 3.41 -21.02 6.99
N GLY A 95 3.20 -20.74 5.70
CA GLY A 95 2.09 -21.27 4.92
C GLY A 95 0.73 -20.66 5.22
N SER A 96 0.66 -19.64 6.06
CA SER A 96 -0.59 -18.93 6.35
C SER A 96 -1.10 -18.13 5.16
N ARG A 97 -2.39 -17.79 5.18
CA ARG A 97 -3.02 -17.00 4.12
C ARG A 97 -2.61 -15.54 4.18
N GLY A 98 -2.45 -14.93 3.03
CA GLY A 98 -2.35 -13.51 2.82
C GLY A 98 -3.47 -12.98 1.93
N ALA A 99 -3.72 -11.69 2.00
CA ALA A 99 -4.61 -10.99 1.10
C ALA A 99 -3.93 -9.72 0.60
N HIS A 100 -3.98 -9.52 -0.71
CA HIS A 100 -3.50 -8.34 -1.41
C HIS A 100 -4.68 -7.62 -2.07
N SER A 101 -4.69 -6.31 -1.97
CA SER A 101 -5.65 -5.46 -2.65
C SER A 101 -4.89 -4.30 -3.26
N GLU A 102 -5.34 -3.84 -4.41
CA GLU A 102 -4.67 -2.76 -5.14
C GLU A 102 -5.69 -1.81 -5.75
N HIS A 103 -5.40 -0.52 -5.62
CA HIS A 103 -6.07 0.54 -6.37
C HIS A 103 -5.05 1.55 -6.90
N THR A 104 -5.27 1.99 -8.12
CA THR A 104 -4.62 3.18 -8.66
C THR A 104 -5.41 4.42 -8.23
N VAL A 105 -4.71 5.37 -7.62
CA VAL A 105 -5.28 6.59 -7.08
C VAL A 105 -4.60 7.80 -7.69
N ALA A 106 -5.39 8.76 -8.18
CA ALA A 106 -4.89 10.07 -8.62
C ALA A 106 -5.04 11.08 -7.49
N ILE A 107 -3.97 11.82 -7.20
CA ILE A 107 -3.96 12.93 -6.26
C ILE A 107 -4.46 14.18 -6.98
N THR A 108 -5.46 14.83 -6.39
CA THR A 108 -6.07 16.07 -6.93
C THR A 108 -5.96 17.21 -5.93
N ASP A 109 -6.44 18.40 -6.28
CA ASP A 109 -6.56 19.53 -5.35
C ASP A 109 -7.70 19.33 -4.33
N GLY A 110 -8.62 18.41 -4.62
CA GLY A 110 -9.72 18.01 -3.74
C GLY A 110 -9.55 16.56 -3.25
N ASP A 111 -10.62 15.81 -3.21
CA ASP A 111 -10.57 14.40 -2.85
C ASP A 111 -9.83 13.59 -3.93
N PRO A 112 -9.05 12.58 -3.53
CA PRO A 112 -8.38 11.72 -4.48
C PRO A 112 -9.38 10.91 -5.30
N ILE A 113 -9.02 10.58 -6.54
CA ILE A 113 -9.85 9.78 -7.44
C ILE A 113 -9.29 8.36 -7.49
N ILE A 114 -10.13 7.37 -7.21
CA ILE A 114 -9.78 5.96 -7.41
C ILE A 114 -10.05 5.65 -8.90
N LEU A 115 -8.98 5.37 -9.64
CA LEU A 115 -9.06 5.14 -11.08
C LEU A 115 -9.46 3.71 -11.45
N THR A 116 -9.35 2.79 -10.51
CA THR A 116 -9.61 1.34 -10.68
C THR A 116 -10.79 0.84 -9.84
N ALA A 117 -11.72 1.72 -9.47
CA ALA A 117 -12.93 1.36 -8.74
C ALA A 117 -14.03 0.83 -9.68
#